data_18e7165fb75e1867f31f5e577e7d9e43
#
_entry.id   18e7165fb75e1867f31f5e577e7d9e43
#
_cell.length_a   1.000
_cell.length_b   1.000
_cell.length_c   1.000
_cell.angle_alpha   90.00
_cell.angle_beta   90.00
_cell.angle_gamma   90.00
#
_symmetry.space_group_name_H-M   'P 1'
#
loop_
_entity.id
_entity.type
_entity.pdbx_description
1 polymer ?
#
loop_
_entity_poly.entity_id
_entity_poly.type
_entity_poly.pdbx_seq_one_letter_code
_entity_poly.pdbx_strand_id
1 'polypeptide(L)'
;EKEPSIGGHMSQLSETFPTLDCSQCILTPRMVEVAQHPNITLYSYSELESLDGFIGNFTARIRRKARSLDEKLCTGCGLCTQKCPTRKIASEFDAGLGTRPAIYVPFPQAVPNKPVIDRGHCTYYLKGKCRLCEKVCPTQAIRFDQQDEILEVEVGAVVLATGFDIKHGDFFPEYGYGKYRDVIDGLQFERLAS
;
A
#
# COMPACT_ATOMS: atom_id res chain seq x y z
N GLU A 1 -2.87 -9.06 0.63
CA GLU A 1 -2.68 -7.82 -0.13
C GLU A 1 -1.21 -7.48 -0.23
N LYS A 2 -0.67 -7.26 -1.45
CA LYS A 2 0.75 -6.95 -1.67
C LYS A 2 1.12 -5.53 -1.25
N GLU A 3 0.15 -4.62 -1.31
CA GLU A 3 0.33 -3.22 -0.95
C GLU A 3 0.21 -3.00 0.58
N PRO A 4 0.75 -1.90 1.11
CA PRO A 4 0.67 -1.60 2.54
C PRO A 4 -0.75 -1.41 3.09
N SER A 5 -1.73 -1.18 2.23
CA SER A 5 -3.16 -1.03 2.56
C SER A 5 -4.02 -1.84 1.60
N ILE A 6 -5.17 -2.28 2.05
CA ILE A 6 -6.23 -2.76 1.16
C ILE A 6 -6.92 -1.57 0.48
N GLY A 7 -7.72 -1.85 -0.56
CA GLY A 7 -8.49 -0.86 -1.32
C GLY A 7 -8.17 -0.84 -2.81
N GLY A 8 -6.96 -1.24 -3.20
CA GLY A 8 -6.54 -1.33 -4.59
C GLY A 8 -6.80 -0.05 -5.39
N HIS A 9 -7.04 -0.18 -6.69
CA HIS A 9 -7.32 0.97 -7.56
C HIS A 9 -8.61 1.72 -7.21
N MET A 10 -9.59 1.07 -6.58
CA MET A 10 -10.79 1.77 -6.16
C MET A 10 -10.50 2.90 -5.16
N SER A 11 -9.45 2.75 -4.33
CA SER A 11 -9.03 3.82 -3.41
C SER A 11 -8.45 5.05 -4.13
N GLN A 12 -8.06 4.90 -5.39
CA GLN A 12 -7.47 5.96 -6.21
C GLN A 12 -8.49 6.69 -7.09
N LEU A 13 -9.71 6.15 -7.21
CA LEU A 13 -10.78 6.78 -7.98
C LEU A 13 -11.40 7.96 -7.21
N SER A 14 -11.81 8.99 -7.94
CA SER A 14 -12.62 10.10 -7.43
C SER A 14 -14.05 9.62 -7.20
N GLU A 15 -14.66 9.10 -8.26
CA GLU A 15 -16.05 8.66 -8.28
C GLU A 15 -16.20 7.28 -8.93
N THR A 16 -17.28 6.58 -8.62
CA THR A 16 -17.59 5.27 -9.22
C THR A 16 -18.59 5.42 -10.37
N PHE A 17 -18.27 4.82 -11.50
CA PHE A 17 -19.18 4.75 -12.64
C PHE A 17 -20.18 3.58 -12.45
N PRO A 18 -21.48 3.71 -12.84
CA PRO A 18 -22.12 4.86 -13.49
C PRO A 18 -22.82 5.83 -12.53
N THR A 19 -22.82 5.56 -11.22
CA THR A 19 -23.63 6.29 -10.23
C THR A 19 -22.98 7.59 -9.77
N LEU A 20 -21.70 7.78 -10.06
CA LEU A 20 -20.88 8.92 -9.63
C LEU A 20 -20.85 9.10 -8.10
N ASP A 21 -20.90 7.98 -7.38
CA ASP A 21 -20.73 7.98 -5.94
C ASP A 21 -19.26 8.20 -5.57
N CYS A 22 -19.02 8.87 -4.47
CA CYS A 22 -17.68 9.02 -3.90
C CYS A 22 -17.08 7.64 -3.59
N SER A 23 -16.01 7.25 -4.30
CA SER A 23 -15.40 5.93 -4.17
C SER A 23 -14.87 5.66 -2.77
N GLN A 24 -14.25 6.64 -2.11
CA GLN A 24 -13.77 6.53 -0.74
C GLN A 24 -14.92 6.38 0.28
N CYS A 25 -16.05 7.01 0.01
CA CYS A 25 -17.23 6.93 0.90
C CYS A 25 -17.83 5.52 0.92
N ILE A 26 -17.76 4.81 -0.21
CA ILE A 26 -18.21 3.42 -0.33
C ILE A 26 -17.16 2.45 0.20
N LEU A 27 -15.90 2.66 -0.17
CA LEU A 27 -14.80 1.73 0.09
C LEU A 27 -14.38 1.72 1.56
N THR A 28 -14.22 2.91 2.18
CA THR A 28 -13.69 3.04 3.54
C THR A 28 -14.48 2.22 4.58
N PRO A 29 -15.81 2.26 4.63
CA PRO A 29 -16.57 1.42 5.56
C PRO A 29 -16.30 -0.07 5.37
N ARG A 30 -16.17 -0.54 4.12
CA ARG A 30 -15.89 -1.94 3.81
C ARG A 30 -14.47 -2.36 4.24
N MET A 31 -13.48 -1.50 4.03
CA MET A 31 -12.12 -1.77 4.52
C MET A 31 -12.08 -1.87 6.04
N VAL A 32 -12.79 -0.99 6.75
CA VAL A 32 -12.88 -1.02 8.21
C VAL A 32 -13.59 -2.27 8.70
N GLU A 33 -14.70 -2.65 8.05
CA GLU A 33 -15.45 -3.88 8.35
C GLU A 33 -14.53 -5.12 8.24
N VAL A 34 -13.79 -5.24 7.15
CA VAL A 34 -12.80 -6.32 6.95
C VAL A 34 -11.76 -6.35 8.06
N ALA A 35 -11.20 -5.19 8.42
CA ALA A 35 -10.14 -5.11 9.43
C ALA A 35 -10.63 -5.40 10.87
N GLN A 36 -11.90 -5.19 11.14
CA GLN A 36 -12.49 -5.36 12.47
C GLN A 36 -13.26 -6.67 12.63
N HIS A 37 -13.50 -7.39 11.54
CA HIS A 37 -14.31 -8.61 11.60
C HIS A 37 -13.56 -9.74 12.33
N PRO A 38 -14.17 -10.38 13.34
CA PRO A 38 -13.48 -11.35 14.21
C PRO A 38 -13.01 -12.61 13.47
N ASN A 39 -13.63 -12.96 12.35
CA ASN A 39 -13.30 -14.16 11.57
C ASN A 39 -12.42 -13.84 10.35
N ILE A 40 -11.91 -12.62 10.22
CA ILE A 40 -11.03 -12.22 9.12
C ILE A 40 -9.64 -11.91 9.66
N THR A 41 -8.61 -12.56 9.12
CA THR A 41 -7.22 -12.20 9.36
C THR A 41 -6.67 -11.49 8.13
N LEU A 42 -6.36 -10.21 8.28
CA LEU A 42 -5.84 -9.38 7.20
C LEU A 42 -4.30 -9.41 7.17
N TYR A 43 -3.73 -9.94 6.09
CA TYR A 43 -2.31 -9.84 5.80
C TYR A 43 -2.08 -8.80 4.69
N SER A 44 -1.86 -7.54 5.07
CA SER A 44 -1.42 -6.49 4.15
C SER A 44 0.11 -6.44 4.07
N TYR A 45 0.64 -5.87 3.00
CA TYR A 45 2.07 -5.84 2.67
C TYR A 45 2.65 -7.26 2.60
N SER A 46 1.90 -8.17 1.99
CA SER A 46 2.19 -9.61 1.97
C SER A 46 1.95 -10.20 0.59
N GLU A 47 2.76 -11.17 0.21
CA GLU A 47 2.71 -11.86 -1.07
C GLU A 47 2.56 -13.36 -0.88
N LEU A 48 1.70 -14.01 -1.68
CA LEU A 48 1.62 -15.46 -1.75
C LEU A 48 2.82 -15.97 -2.54
N GLU A 49 3.69 -16.77 -1.91
CA GLU A 49 4.86 -17.36 -2.57
C GLU A 49 4.54 -18.70 -3.22
N SER A 50 3.82 -19.55 -2.52
CA SER A 50 3.36 -20.85 -3.05
C SER A 50 2.02 -21.24 -2.46
N LEU A 51 1.34 -22.13 -3.18
CA LEU A 51 0.11 -22.78 -2.76
C LEU A 51 0.22 -24.26 -3.12
N ASP A 52 0.28 -25.10 -2.11
CA ASP A 52 0.43 -26.53 -2.26
C ASP A 52 -0.81 -27.26 -1.69
N GLY A 53 -1.07 -28.48 -2.15
CA GLY A 53 -2.17 -29.29 -1.64
C GLY A 53 -3.31 -29.49 -2.65
N PHE A 54 -4.51 -29.73 -2.15
CA PHE A 54 -5.69 -30.04 -2.95
C PHE A 54 -6.96 -29.51 -2.27
N ILE A 55 -8.08 -29.54 -2.96
CA ILE A 55 -9.37 -29.02 -2.47
C ILE A 55 -9.68 -29.55 -1.08
N GLY A 56 -9.91 -28.65 -0.13
CA GLY A 56 -10.13 -28.94 1.28
C GLY A 56 -8.87 -28.91 2.15
N ASN A 57 -7.67 -29.02 1.57
CA ASN A 57 -6.39 -29.07 2.28
C ASN A 57 -5.29 -28.37 1.48
N PHE A 58 -5.35 -27.06 1.41
CA PHE A 58 -4.28 -26.25 0.85
C PHE A 58 -3.38 -25.70 1.97
N THR A 59 -2.08 -25.62 1.67
CA THR A 59 -1.10 -24.89 2.47
C THR A 59 -0.62 -23.69 1.68
N ALA A 60 -0.95 -22.50 2.15
CA ALA A 60 -0.54 -21.24 1.56
C ALA A 60 0.72 -20.71 2.26
N ARG A 61 1.80 -20.53 1.53
CA ARG A 61 3.03 -19.91 2.02
C ARG A 61 3.01 -18.44 1.67
N ILE A 62 2.99 -17.58 2.69
CA ILE A 62 2.82 -16.15 2.57
C ILE A 62 4.08 -15.45 3.09
N ARG A 63 4.70 -14.60 2.27
CA ARG A 63 5.75 -13.71 2.70
C ARG A 63 5.15 -12.38 3.15
N ARG A 64 5.23 -12.09 4.44
CA ARG A 64 4.89 -10.80 5.03
C ARG A 64 6.12 -9.91 5.01
N LYS A 65 6.07 -8.84 4.22
CA LYS A 65 7.19 -7.89 4.09
C LYS A 65 7.32 -7.05 5.35
N ALA A 66 8.55 -6.77 5.72
CA ALA A 66 8.85 -5.93 6.86
C ALA A 66 8.50 -4.46 6.61
N ARG A 67 7.56 -3.93 7.37
CA ARG A 67 7.20 -2.50 7.34
C ARG A 67 8.28 -1.61 7.97
N SER A 68 9.24 -2.19 8.67
CA SER A 68 10.18 -1.53 9.58
C SER A 68 9.47 -0.81 10.73
N LEU A 69 8.38 -1.42 11.21
CA LEU A 69 7.47 -0.87 12.20
C LEU A 69 6.84 -2.00 13.03
N ASP A 70 6.75 -1.79 14.33
CA ASP A 70 5.87 -2.58 15.20
C ASP A 70 4.44 -2.04 15.12
N GLU A 71 3.57 -2.78 14.44
CA GLU A 71 2.19 -2.37 14.19
C GLU A 71 1.36 -2.30 15.47
N LYS A 72 1.70 -3.08 16.51
CA LYS A 72 0.98 -3.09 17.79
C LYS A 72 1.27 -1.82 18.60
N LEU A 73 2.50 -1.33 18.54
CA LEU A 73 2.91 -0.10 19.22
C LEU A 73 2.54 1.16 18.46
N CYS A 74 2.39 1.08 17.14
CA CYS A 74 2.09 2.24 16.31
C CYS A 74 0.65 2.73 16.49
N THR A 75 0.47 4.01 16.81
CA THR A 75 -0.85 4.65 16.94
C THR A 75 -1.35 5.31 15.65
N GLY A 76 -0.54 5.32 14.58
CA GLY A 76 -0.92 5.99 13.32
C GLY A 76 -0.85 7.52 13.38
N CYS A 77 -0.13 8.12 14.33
CA CYS A 77 -0.12 9.57 14.55
C CYS A 77 0.51 10.42 13.42
N GLY A 78 1.22 9.81 12.47
CA GLY A 78 1.80 10.48 11.29
C GLY A 78 3.07 11.32 11.54
N LEU A 79 3.55 11.46 12.77
CA LEU A 79 4.74 12.29 13.07
C LEU A 79 5.99 11.85 12.30
N CYS A 80 6.21 10.55 12.16
CA CYS A 80 7.34 9.99 11.43
C CYS A 80 7.29 10.38 9.94
N THR A 81 6.12 10.35 9.32
CA THR A 81 5.87 10.77 7.94
C THR A 81 6.13 12.27 7.76
N GLN A 82 5.63 13.10 8.68
CA GLN A 82 5.81 14.55 8.65
C GLN A 82 7.28 14.98 8.80
N LYS A 83 8.05 14.27 9.59
CA LYS A 83 9.45 14.62 9.90
C LYS A 83 10.48 13.95 8.99
N CYS A 84 10.06 13.07 8.09
CA CYS A 84 10.97 12.44 7.14
C CYS A 84 11.60 13.47 6.20
N PRO A 85 12.94 13.54 6.08
CA PRO A 85 13.60 14.50 5.20
C PRO A 85 13.58 14.08 3.72
N THR A 86 13.45 12.78 3.44
CA THR A 86 13.38 12.24 2.07
C THR A 86 11.93 12.30 1.59
N ARG A 87 11.58 13.29 0.75
CA ARG A 87 10.20 13.59 0.37
C ARG A 87 9.93 13.68 -1.15
N LYS A 88 10.94 13.46 -1.98
CA LYS A 88 10.81 13.61 -3.43
C LYS A 88 10.73 12.25 -4.13
N ILE A 89 9.95 11.33 -3.56
CA ILE A 89 9.70 10.02 -4.14
C ILE A 89 8.33 10.11 -4.84
N ALA A 90 8.23 9.66 -6.08
CA ALA A 90 6.95 9.63 -6.79
C ALA A 90 5.91 8.85 -5.97
N SER A 91 4.73 9.40 -5.81
CA SER A 91 3.62 8.77 -5.09
C SER A 91 2.94 7.75 -6.00
N GLU A 92 2.98 6.50 -5.64
CA GLU A 92 2.28 5.43 -6.37
C GLU A 92 0.77 5.61 -6.26
N PHE A 93 0.29 6.07 -5.12
CA PHE A 93 -1.13 6.37 -4.91
C PHE A 93 -1.64 7.46 -5.85
N ASP A 94 -0.82 8.49 -6.10
CA ASP A 94 -1.16 9.59 -7.01
C ASP A 94 -0.72 9.33 -8.47
N ALA A 95 -0.52 8.07 -8.84
CA ALA A 95 -0.09 7.67 -10.19
C ALA A 95 1.15 8.45 -10.69
N GLY A 96 2.08 8.77 -9.78
CA GLY A 96 3.30 9.50 -10.08
C GLY A 96 3.16 11.01 -10.18
N LEU A 97 1.96 11.58 -10.08
CA LEU A 97 1.71 13.03 -10.18
C LEU A 97 2.15 13.79 -8.93
N GLY A 98 2.05 13.14 -7.75
CA GLY A 98 2.48 13.68 -6.48
C GLY A 98 3.80 13.09 -5.99
N THR A 99 4.25 13.54 -4.82
CA THR A 99 5.43 12.98 -4.15
C THR A 99 5.12 12.58 -2.72
N ARG A 100 5.82 11.54 -2.24
CA ARG A 100 5.71 11.04 -0.89
C ARG A 100 7.06 10.97 -0.16
N PRO A 101 7.07 10.92 1.16
CA PRO A 101 8.29 10.63 1.92
C PRO A 101 8.67 9.15 1.89
N ALA A 102 9.90 8.83 2.33
CA ALA A 102 10.38 7.45 2.41
C ALA A 102 9.69 6.62 3.49
N ILE A 103 9.11 7.25 4.53
CA ILE A 103 8.19 6.61 5.46
C ILE A 103 6.81 7.21 5.24
N TYR A 104 5.82 6.38 4.91
CA TYR A 104 4.52 6.87 4.45
C TYR A 104 3.38 5.91 4.77
N VAL A 105 2.18 6.46 4.80
CA VAL A 105 0.92 5.74 4.68
C VAL A 105 0.41 6.04 3.27
N PRO A 106 -0.07 5.06 2.49
CA PRO A 106 -0.42 5.27 1.08
C PRO A 106 -1.43 6.40 0.85
N PHE A 107 -2.48 6.45 1.67
CA PHE A 107 -3.53 7.47 1.64
C PHE A 107 -4.17 7.63 3.02
N PRO A 108 -4.89 8.73 3.29
CA PRO A 108 -5.40 9.04 4.65
C PRO A 108 -6.31 7.96 5.25
N GLN A 109 -7.15 7.32 4.43
CA GLN A 109 -8.11 6.28 4.84
C GLN A 109 -7.54 4.86 4.77
N ALA A 110 -6.22 4.71 4.62
CA ALA A 110 -5.56 3.41 4.51
C ALA A 110 -5.91 2.46 5.66
N VAL A 111 -6.11 1.20 5.32
CA VAL A 111 -6.38 0.12 6.29
C VAL A 111 -5.39 -1.03 6.04
N PRO A 112 -4.52 -1.32 6.99
CA PRO A 112 -4.31 -0.63 8.27
C PRO A 112 -3.69 0.77 8.08
N ASN A 113 -4.05 1.73 8.95
CA ASN A 113 -3.42 3.06 8.97
C ASN A 113 -2.07 2.98 9.70
N LYS A 114 -1.14 2.28 9.09
CA LYS A 114 0.21 2.04 9.61
C LYS A 114 1.23 2.40 8.54
N PRO A 115 2.23 3.24 8.85
CA PRO A 115 3.24 3.59 7.88
C PRO A 115 4.13 2.39 7.50
N VAL A 116 4.77 2.51 6.35
CA VAL A 116 5.83 1.62 5.88
C VAL A 116 7.05 2.44 5.53
N ILE A 117 8.24 1.87 5.72
CA ILE A 117 9.49 2.48 5.26
C ILE A 117 9.89 1.88 3.92
N ASP A 118 9.92 2.72 2.90
CA ASP A 118 10.51 2.39 1.60
C ASP A 118 12.03 2.30 1.75
N ARG A 119 12.51 1.07 1.87
CA ARG A 119 13.95 0.77 2.09
C ARG A 119 14.82 1.22 0.92
N GLY A 120 14.27 1.21 -0.30
CA GLY A 120 14.98 1.62 -1.51
C GLY A 120 15.29 3.12 -1.57
N HIS A 121 14.53 3.94 -0.84
CA HIS A 121 14.70 5.40 -0.82
C HIS A 121 15.06 5.96 0.57
N CYS A 122 15.00 5.14 1.61
CA CYS A 122 15.29 5.59 2.97
C CYS A 122 16.78 5.87 3.17
N THR A 123 17.13 7.07 3.59
CA THR A 123 18.52 7.48 3.86
C THR A 123 19.21 6.60 4.92
N TYR A 124 18.47 6.04 5.88
CA TYR A 124 19.03 5.11 6.84
C TYR A 124 19.47 3.81 6.18
N TYR A 125 18.60 3.17 5.38
CA TYR A 125 18.93 1.92 4.71
C TYR A 125 20.01 2.09 3.64
N LEU A 126 20.02 3.23 2.94
CA LEU A 126 21.00 3.48 1.88
C LEU A 126 22.38 3.91 2.40
N LYS A 127 22.44 4.66 3.50
CA LYS A 127 23.67 5.36 3.95
C LYS A 127 24.01 5.11 5.42
N GLY A 128 23.25 4.34 6.16
CA GLY A 128 23.41 4.12 7.61
C GLY A 128 23.19 5.37 8.47
N LYS A 129 22.67 6.44 7.89
CA LYS A 129 22.48 7.74 8.56
C LYS A 129 20.99 8.12 8.58
N CYS A 130 20.60 8.98 9.51
CA CYS A 130 19.23 9.42 9.71
C CYS A 130 18.35 8.35 10.41
N ARG A 131 17.98 8.64 11.66
CA ARG A 131 16.97 7.88 12.43
C ARG A 131 15.91 8.84 12.97
N LEU A 132 15.53 9.85 12.18
CA LEU A 132 14.66 10.92 12.64
C LEU A 132 13.25 10.41 12.96
N CYS A 133 12.71 9.52 12.11
CA CYS A 133 11.39 8.91 12.34
C CYS A 133 11.32 8.11 13.65
N GLU A 134 12.40 7.44 14.04
CA GLU A 134 12.51 6.74 15.32
C GLU A 134 12.57 7.72 16.50
N LYS A 135 13.38 8.79 16.37
CA LYS A 135 13.53 9.79 17.43
C LYS A 135 12.24 10.55 17.75
N VAL A 136 11.39 10.77 16.75
CA VAL A 136 10.12 11.49 16.93
C VAL A 136 8.94 10.57 17.24
N CYS A 137 9.13 9.27 17.24
CA CYS A 137 8.07 8.30 17.50
C CYS A 137 7.78 8.20 19.01
N PRO A 138 6.61 8.65 19.49
CA PRO A 138 6.33 8.68 20.93
C PRO A 138 6.17 7.26 21.51
N THR A 139 5.77 6.29 20.71
CA THR A 139 5.58 4.90 21.11
C THR A 139 6.77 4.01 20.77
N GLN A 140 7.83 4.60 20.21
CA GLN A 140 9.03 3.85 19.80
C GLN A 140 8.71 2.64 18.90
N ALA A 141 7.75 2.79 17.99
CA ALA A 141 7.29 1.71 17.13
C ALA A 141 8.24 1.39 15.95
N ILE A 142 9.21 2.25 15.62
CA ILE A 142 10.11 2.03 14.48
C ILE A 142 11.08 0.87 14.78
N ARG A 143 11.21 -0.04 13.81
CA ARG A 143 12.06 -1.26 13.88
C ARG A 143 12.86 -1.41 12.59
N PHE A 144 14.04 -0.81 12.53
CA PHE A 144 14.91 -0.90 11.34
C PHE A 144 15.49 -2.30 11.11
N ASP A 145 15.56 -3.12 12.14
CA ASP A 145 16.05 -4.50 12.14
C ASP A 145 15.00 -5.54 11.74
N GLN A 146 13.74 -5.13 11.56
CA GLN A 146 12.65 -6.03 11.15
C GLN A 146 12.98 -6.71 9.82
N GLN A 147 12.77 -8.01 9.75
CA GLN A 147 12.93 -8.83 8.54
C GLN A 147 11.57 -9.29 8.04
N ASP A 148 11.54 -9.73 6.78
CA ASP A 148 10.38 -10.40 6.21
C ASP A 148 10.09 -11.69 6.99
N GLU A 149 8.82 -12.00 7.15
CA GLU A 149 8.33 -13.16 7.85
C GLU A 149 7.64 -14.11 6.86
N ILE A 150 7.92 -15.39 6.97
CA ILE A 150 7.22 -16.43 6.21
C ILE A 150 6.17 -17.07 7.11
N LEU A 151 4.94 -17.04 6.66
CA LEU A 151 3.78 -17.65 7.32
C LEU A 151 3.28 -18.81 6.47
N GLU A 152 2.96 -19.93 7.13
CA GLU A 152 2.25 -21.05 6.51
C GLU A 152 0.84 -21.12 7.10
N VAL A 153 -0.16 -21.10 6.21
CA VAL A 153 -1.57 -21.04 6.60
C VAL A 153 -2.31 -22.17 5.89
N GLU A 154 -2.96 -23.03 6.67
CA GLU A 154 -3.84 -24.07 6.12
C GLU A 154 -5.21 -23.51 5.81
N VAL A 155 -5.69 -23.74 4.57
CA VAL A 155 -6.98 -23.25 4.09
C VAL A 155 -7.72 -24.31 3.27
N GLY A 156 -9.05 -24.37 3.41
CA GLY A 156 -9.87 -25.33 2.67
C GLY A 156 -10.14 -24.91 1.22
N ALA A 157 -10.13 -23.61 0.93
CA ALA A 157 -10.39 -23.07 -0.39
C ALA A 157 -9.62 -21.75 -0.60
N VAL A 158 -9.39 -21.40 -1.85
CA VAL A 158 -8.72 -20.14 -2.24
C VAL A 158 -9.64 -19.39 -3.20
N VAL A 159 -9.89 -18.12 -2.93
CA VAL A 159 -10.62 -17.21 -3.80
C VAL A 159 -9.62 -16.20 -4.38
N LEU A 160 -9.53 -16.17 -5.71
CA LEU A 160 -8.66 -15.23 -6.42
C LEU A 160 -9.43 -13.93 -6.72
N ALA A 161 -8.98 -12.83 -6.15
CA ALA A 161 -9.52 -11.49 -6.35
C ALA A 161 -8.36 -10.49 -6.49
N THR A 162 -7.49 -10.73 -7.47
CA THR A 162 -6.20 -10.04 -7.64
C THR A 162 -6.31 -8.64 -8.23
N GLY A 163 -7.50 -8.23 -8.61
CA GLY A 163 -7.72 -6.93 -9.28
C GLY A 163 -7.22 -6.93 -10.72
N PHE A 164 -6.76 -5.79 -11.18
CA PHE A 164 -6.25 -5.57 -12.53
C PHE A 164 -5.03 -4.63 -12.50
N ASP A 165 -4.20 -4.75 -13.53
CA ASP A 165 -3.10 -3.82 -13.77
C ASP A 165 -3.51 -2.80 -14.84
N ILE A 166 -3.12 -1.55 -14.62
CA ILE A 166 -3.37 -0.48 -15.59
C ILE A 166 -2.35 -0.58 -16.72
N LYS A 167 -2.85 -0.63 -17.94
CA LYS A 167 -2.01 -0.47 -19.12
C LYS A 167 -1.76 1.02 -19.34
N HIS A 168 -0.55 1.45 -19.05
CA HIS A 168 -0.14 2.82 -19.33
C HIS A 168 -0.06 3.10 -20.82
N GLY A 169 -0.09 4.36 -21.18
CA GLY A 169 -0.16 4.81 -22.56
C GLY A 169 1.06 4.45 -23.44
N ASP A 170 2.14 3.90 -22.88
CA ASP A 170 3.27 3.33 -23.61
C ASP A 170 2.90 2.13 -24.49
N PHE A 171 1.80 1.43 -24.16
CA PHE A 171 1.19 0.43 -25.05
C PHE A 171 0.59 1.00 -26.34
N PHE A 172 0.36 2.32 -26.37
CA PHE A 172 -0.30 3.03 -27.46
C PHE A 172 0.55 4.25 -27.87
N PRO A 173 1.71 4.03 -28.51
CA PRO A 173 2.68 5.06 -28.81
C PRO A 173 2.12 6.18 -29.73
N GLU A 174 1.07 5.90 -30.51
CA GLU A 174 0.38 6.86 -31.33
C GLU A 174 -0.24 8.02 -30.56
N TYR A 175 -0.60 7.82 -29.30
CA TYR A 175 -1.14 8.91 -28.45
C TYR A 175 -0.05 9.77 -27.81
N GLY A 176 1.21 9.34 -27.87
CA GLY A 176 2.36 10.12 -27.39
C GLY A 176 2.45 10.24 -25.87
N TYR A 177 1.91 9.28 -25.13
CA TYR A 177 2.08 9.19 -23.68
C TYR A 177 3.58 9.17 -23.31
N GLY A 178 3.94 9.92 -22.26
CA GLY A 178 5.35 10.10 -21.86
C GLY A 178 6.15 11.06 -22.76
N LYS A 179 5.63 11.38 -23.96
CA LYS A 179 6.23 12.36 -24.89
C LYS A 179 5.63 13.75 -24.71
N TYR A 180 4.34 13.84 -24.52
CA TYR A 180 3.61 15.09 -24.30
C TYR A 180 3.09 15.11 -22.86
N ARG A 181 3.31 16.24 -22.15
CA ARG A 181 2.91 16.40 -20.75
C ARG A 181 1.42 16.31 -20.50
N ASP A 182 0.63 16.71 -21.50
CA ASP A 182 -0.82 16.79 -21.39
C ASP A 182 -1.51 15.46 -21.78
N VAL A 183 -0.73 14.44 -22.17
CA VAL A 183 -1.24 13.10 -22.41
C VAL A 183 -1.09 12.27 -21.15
N ILE A 184 -2.20 12.02 -20.49
CA ILE A 184 -2.30 11.30 -19.23
C ILE A 184 -3.20 10.07 -19.38
N ASP A 185 -3.04 9.08 -18.51
CA ASP A 185 -3.93 7.93 -18.47
C ASP A 185 -5.16 8.19 -17.59
N GLY A 186 -6.12 7.24 -17.61
CA GLY A 186 -7.39 7.38 -16.88
C GLY A 186 -7.19 7.48 -15.38
N LEU A 187 -6.22 6.75 -14.80
CA LEU A 187 -5.95 6.83 -13.36
C LEU A 187 -5.33 8.16 -12.97
N GLN A 188 -4.42 8.68 -13.79
CA GLN A 188 -3.85 10.02 -13.58
C GLN A 188 -4.96 11.09 -13.63
N PHE A 189 -5.92 10.95 -14.55
CA PHE A 189 -7.06 11.85 -14.61
C PHE A 189 -7.91 11.78 -13.33
N GLU A 190 -8.23 10.59 -12.86
CA GLU A 190 -8.96 10.38 -11.59
C GLU A 190 -8.24 11.04 -10.41
N ARG A 191 -6.90 10.92 -10.34
CA ARG A 191 -6.11 11.55 -9.29
C ARG A 191 -6.01 13.08 -9.40
N LEU A 192 -6.16 13.64 -10.59
CA LEU A 192 -6.26 15.09 -10.78
C LEU A 192 -7.64 15.64 -10.42
N ALA A 193 -8.67 14.81 -10.51
CA ALA A 193 -10.06 15.19 -10.20
C ALA A 193 -10.42 15.07 -8.70
N SER A 194 -9.54 14.47 -7.89
CA SER A 194 -9.80 14.16 -6.46
C SER A 194 -9.28 15.21 -5.51
#